data_18eeabfab5a2744237c4491865ab98eb
#
_entry.id   18eeabfab5a2744237c4491865ab98eb
#
_cell.length_a   1.000
_cell.length_b   1.000
_cell.length_c   1.000
_cell.angle_alpha   90.00
_cell.angle_beta   90.00
_cell.angle_gamma   90.00
#
_symmetry.space_group_name_H-M   'P 1'
#
loop_
_entity.id
_entity.type
_entity.pdbx_description
1 polymer ?
#
loop_
_entity_poly.entity_id
_entity_poly.type
_entity_poly.pdbx_seq_one_letter_code
_entity_poly.pdbx_strand_id
1 'polypeptide(L)'
;MFTPFSVLDTRTKEWKQRKEYWVTNYGIQSELGREDTKSKTIFWDTPNSVSVFDPVLCELMYDWFSPKGGMVLDPFAGGSVRGIVCEEMDRRYVGIDLSQSQVKANKEQSSKPIWINGDSNEELDTISDESFDFVFTCPPYYDLEVYTKNEKDISNMDVDSFDVVYESILRKSVQKLKDNRFFGIVVSEVREPSVTGNYSKGRYRGLVRKTIDMLESAGMEFYNDMILFNSQHQASRIGKTYFDRNRKIASVHQNILIFVKGNPDIATIEIEGGTPMCRVDGIEYLSFRHAAIDVDADKLVASEVERRCRSTKSSYKEWQIIGEETNPHIKYEIDGIAFENPKQIADLIGGDFTEQMVRNRVESNNKQFRNWKRVDSTDITYEQMRNLWDNTIRLESPIINCSGIEFYSMEDAGNHFGISSERVRQKLKSDKHSDWIYLEN
;
A
#
# COMPACT_ATOMS: atom_id res chain seq x y z
N MET A 1 -10.52 -17.47 -10.01
CA MET A 1 -10.38 -16.24 -9.18
C MET A 1 -11.76 -15.65 -9.01
N PHE A 2 -12.19 -15.36 -7.79
CA PHE A 2 -13.49 -14.70 -7.57
C PHE A 2 -13.39 -13.22 -7.97
N THR A 3 -14.45 -12.70 -8.57
CA THR A 3 -14.50 -11.27 -8.90
C THR A 3 -14.74 -10.45 -7.62
N PRO A 4 -14.04 -9.34 -7.39
CA PRO A 4 -14.20 -8.51 -6.21
C PRO A 4 -15.50 -7.69 -6.25
N PHE A 5 -16.60 -8.35 -5.93
CA PHE A 5 -17.92 -7.73 -5.80
C PHE A 5 -18.25 -7.48 -4.33
N SER A 6 -19.13 -6.52 -4.07
CA SER A 6 -19.59 -6.18 -2.72
C SER A 6 -20.46 -7.26 -2.07
N VAL A 7 -20.87 -8.31 -2.78
CA VAL A 7 -21.61 -9.44 -2.24
C VAL A 7 -20.89 -10.74 -2.59
N LEU A 8 -20.47 -11.46 -1.55
CA LEU A 8 -19.85 -12.77 -1.62
C LEU A 8 -20.88 -13.82 -1.22
N ASP A 9 -21.27 -14.69 -2.16
CA ASP A 9 -22.28 -15.73 -1.92
C ASP A 9 -21.64 -17.10 -1.64
N THR A 10 -21.65 -17.51 -0.36
CA THR A 10 -21.06 -18.78 0.09
C THR A 10 -21.82 -20.02 -0.40
N ARG A 11 -22.98 -19.84 -1.05
CA ARG A 11 -23.82 -20.92 -1.53
C ARG A 11 -23.48 -21.39 -2.93
N THR A 12 -22.69 -20.61 -3.66
CA THR A 12 -22.28 -20.96 -5.04
C THR A 12 -21.52 -22.29 -5.06
N LYS A 13 -21.54 -22.95 -6.20
CA LYS A 13 -20.83 -24.22 -6.38
C LYS A 13 -19.33 -24.01 -6.27
N GLU A 14 -18.84 -22.94 -6.85
CA GLU A 14 -17.43 -22.53 -6.89
C GLU A 14 -16.92 -22.30 -5.46
N TRP A 15 -17.70 -21.58 -4.63
CA TRP A 15 -17.35 -21.35 -3.24
C TRP A 15 -17.23 -22.65 -2.43
N LYS A 16 -18.23 -23.53 -2.56
CA LYS A 16 -18.25 -24.82 -1.87
C LYS A 16 -17.09 -25.72 -2.28
N GLN A 17 -16.77 -25.78 -3.57
CA GLN A 17 -15.64 -26.55 -4.07
C GLN A 17 -14.31 -25.98 -3.56
N ARG A 18 -14.17 -24.66 -3.53
CA ARG A 18 -12.97 -24.02 -2.99
C ARG A 18 -12.81 -24.23 -1.49
N LYS A 19 -13.90 -24.18 -0.74
CA LYS A 19 -13.92 -24.50 0.69
C LYS A 19 -13.52 -25.96 0.96
N GLU A 20 -14.06 -26.89 0.20
CA GLU A 20 -13.70 -28.30 0.28
C GLU A 20 -12.20 -28.52 -0.02
N TYR A 21 -11.68 -27.83 -1.01
CA TYR A 21 -10.26 -27.84 -1.33
C TYR A 21 -9.39 -27.43 -0.11
N TRP A 22 -9.72 -26.33 0.56
CA TRP A 22 -8.99 -25.88 1.74
C TRP A 22 -9.06 -26.88 2.89
N VAL A 23 -10.25 -27.39 3.19
CA VAL A 23 -10.46 -28.32 4.28
C VAL A 23 -9.72 -29.64 4.04
N THR A 24 -9.80 -30.16 2.80
CA THR A 24 -9.23 -31.47 2.47
C THR A 24 -7.71 -31.43 2.34
N ASN A 25 -7.15 -30.42 1.68
CA ASN A 25 -5.72 -30.42 1.40
C ASN A 25 -4.87 -29.93 2.58
N TYR A 26 -5.44 -29.07 3.44
CA TYR A 26 -4.69 -28.49 4.57
C TYR A 26 -5.16 -29.00 5.94
N GLY A 27 -6.07 -29.97 5.95
CA GLY A 27 -6.49 -30.65 7.18
C GLY A 27 -7.09 -29.70 8.23
N ILE A 28 -7.79 -28.64 7.79
CA ILE A 28 -8.35 -27.64 8.68
C ILE A 28 -9.43 -28.26 9.58
N GLN A 29 -9.15 -28.33 10.88
CA GLN A 29 -10.05 -28.83 11.91
C GLN A 29 -10.42 -27.68 12.86
N SER A 30 -11.31 -26.84 12.42
CA SER A 30 -11.67 -25.58 13.08
C SER A 30 -12.48 -25.76 14.37
N GLU A 31 -12.88 -26.98 14.70
CA GLU A 31 -13.67 -27.29 15.90
C GLU A 31 -12.81 -27.66 17.13
N LEU A 32 -11.53 -27.92 16.93
CA LEU A 32 -10.63 -28.28 18.01
C LEU A 32 -10.39 -27.08 18.95
N GLY A 33 -10.34 -27.37 20.25
CA GLY A 33 -10.08 -26.36 21.29
C GLY A 33 -11.31 -25.57 21.75
N ARG A 34 -12.52 -25.96 21.32
CA ARG A 34 -13.77 -25.24 21.59
C ARG A 34 -14.71 -25.99 22.53
N GLU A 35 -14.22 -26.89 23.33
CA GLU A 35 -15.03 -27.75 24.20
C GLU A 35 -15.84 -26.94 25.24
N ASP A 36 -15.36 -25.77 25.65
CA ASP A 36 -16.00 -24.90 26.63
C ASP A 36 -16.93 -23.82 26.00
N THR A 37 -16.99 -23.73 24.67
CA THR A 37 -17.72 -22.68 24.01
C THR A 37 -19.22 -22.95 23.95
N LYS A 38 -20.03 -21.95 24.30
CA LYS A 38 -21.49 -22.04 24.28
C LYS A 38 -22.06 -20.98 23.38
N SER A 39 -22.90 -21.38 22.42
CA SER A 39 -23.70 -20.46 21.63
C SER A 39 -25.06 -20.22 22.28
N LYS A 40 -25.46 -18.96 22.41
CA LYS A 40 -26.77 -18.55 22.87
C LYS A 40 -27.79 -18.42 21.72
N THR A 41 -27.44 -18.82 20.52
CA THR A 41 -28.36 -18.74 19.39
C THR A 41 -29.39 -19.87 19.45
N ILE A 42 -30.66 -19.53 19.25
CA ILE A 42 -31.80 -20.48 19.19
C ILE A 42 -31.62 -21.53 18.09
N PHE A 43 -30.66 -21.31 17.21
CA PHE A 43 -30.42 -22.14 16.03
C PHE A 43 -29.38 -23.24 16.25
N TRP A 44 -28.63 -23.20 17.36
CA TRP A 44 -27.42 -24.00 17.56
C TRP A 44 -27.38 -24.62 18.98
N ASP A 45 -28.48 -25.21 19.39
CA ASP A 45 -28.54 -25.94 20.67
C ASP A 45 -27.84 -27.31 20.56
N THR A 46 -26.81 -27.40 19.72
CA THR A 46 -25.96 -28.59 19.65
C THR A 46 -24.62 -28.30 20.34
N PRO A 47 -24.13 -29.18 21.22
CA PRO A 47 -22.79 -29.08 21.77
C PRO A 47 -21.78 -28.91 20.61
N ASN A 48 -20.89 -27.95 20.69
CA ASN A 48 -19.84 -27.64 19.72
C ASN A 48 -20.27 -26.86 18.43
N SER A 49 -21.40 -26.20 18.40
CA SER A 49 -21.88 -25.45 17.23
C SER A 49 -21.39 -23.97 17.19
N VAL A 50 -20.12 -23.74 17.39
CA VAL A 50 -19.51 -22.43 17.15
C VAL A 50 -19.23 -22.25 15.68
N SER A 51 -19.47 -21.05 15.20
CA SER A 51 -19.22 -20.69 13.81
C SER A 51 -17.75 -20.89 13.45
N VAL A 52 -17.52 -21.75 12.46
CA VAL A 52 -16.19 -21.96 11.86
C VAL A 52 -15.94 -20.86 10.85
N PHE A 53 -14.80 -20.17 10.95
CA PHE A 53 -14.44 -19.17 9.98
C PHE A 53 -14.26 -19.75 8.57
N ASP A 54 -14.63 -19.04 7.53
CA ASP A 54 -14.62 -19.57 6.17
C ASP A 54 -13.24 -19.39 5.53
N PRO A 55 -12.55 -20.48 5.13
CA PRO A 55 -11.21 -20.39 4.55
C PRO A 55 -11.19 -19.68 3.18
N VAL A 56 -12.28 -19.72 2.41
CA VAL A 56 -12.35 -19.01 1.12
C VAL A 56 -12.41 -17.50 1.35
N LEU A 57 -13.11 -17.06 2.40
CA LEU A 57 -13.07 -15.66 2.78
C LEU A 57 -11.66 -15.22 3.17
N CYS A 58 -10.94 -16.05 3.96
CA CYS A 58 -9.54 -15.75 4.30
C CYS A 58 -8.68 -15.62 3.05
N GLU A 59 -8.79 -16.56 2.13
CA GLU A 59 -8.08 -16.54 0.85
C GLU A 59 -8.30 -15.22 0.10
N LEU A 60 -9.56 -14.80 -0.07
CA LEU A 60 -9.90 -13.58 -0.78
C LEU A 60 -9.36 -12.33 -0.07
N MET A 61 -9.49 -12.26 1.25
CA MET A 61 -9.00 -11.10 2.00
C MET A 61 -7.49 -10.97 1.93
N TYR A 62 -6.76 -12.07 2.01
CA TYR A 62 -5.31 -12.05 1.88
C TYR A 62 -4.85 -11.73 0.46
N ASP A 63 -5.51 -12.28 -0.55
CA ASP A 63 -5.19 -12.01 -1.96
C ASP A 63 -5.45 -10.55 -2.34
N TRP A 64 -6.55 -9.97 -1.86
CA TRP A 64 -6.96 -8.62 -2.26
C TRP A 64 -6.32 -7.50 -1.45
N PHE A 65 -6.00 -7.73 -0.16
CA PHE A 65 -5.66 -6.65 0.77
C PHE A 65 -4.33 -6.81 1.49
N SER A 66 -3.53 -7.83 1.17
CA SER A 66 -2.21 -8.01 1.78
C SER A 66 -1.11 -8.36 0.78
N PRO A 67 0.11 -7.81 0.92
CA PRO A 67 1.23 -8.18 0.07
C PRO A 67 1.71 -9.59 0.37
N LYS A 68 2.26 -10.28 -0.64
CA LYS A 68 2.99 -11.54 -0.42
C LYS A 68 4.21 -11.31 0.48
N GLY A 69 4.49 -12.24 1.37
CA GLY A 69 5.54 -12.11 2.38
C GLY A 69 5.21 -11.16 3.53
N GLY A 70 4.05 -10.45 3.46
CA GLY A 70 3.63 -9.51 4.48
C GLY A 70 3.23 -10.16 5.80
N MET A 71 3.20 -9.35 6.87
CA MET A 71 2.76 -9.74 8.21
C MET A 71 1.27 -9.44 8.40
N VAL A 72 0.51 -10.40 8.89
CA VAL A 72 -0.92 -10.26 9.20
C VAL A 72 -1.14 -10.35 10.71
N LEU A 73 -1.86 -9.40 11.29
CA LEU A 73 -2.28 -9.39 12.68
C LEU A 73 -3.75 -9.79 12.80
N ASP A 74 -4.04 -10.64 13.78
CA ASP A 74 -5.39 -11.02 14.16
C ASP A 74 -5.55 -10.96 15.69
N PRO A 75 -6.09 -9.86 16.23
CA PRO A 75 -6.27 -9.70 17.67
C PRO A 75 -7.41 -10.52 18.27
N PHE A 76 -8.20 -11.21 17.45
CA PHE A 76 -9.28 -12.11 17.90
C PHE A 76 -9.18 -13.44 17.14
N ALA A 77 -8.04 -14.12 17.29
CA ALA A 77 -7.62 -15.22 16.43
C ALA A 77 -8.59 -16.41 16.39
N GLY A 78 -9.20 -16.77 17.50
CA GLY A 78 -10.09 -17.92 17.55
C GLY A 78 -9.43 -19.19 16.99
N GLY A 79 -10.14 -19.91 16.12
CA GLY A 79 -9.64 -21.14 15.51
C GLY A 79 -8.55 -20.93 14.46
N SER A 80 -7.93 -22.02 14.03
CA SER A 80 -6.72 -22.05 13.20
C SER A 80 -6.86 -21.56 11.76
N VAL A 81 -8.09 -21.42 11.25
CA VAL A 81 -8.36 -21.21 9.82
C VAL A 81 -7.62 -20.00 9.24
N ARG A 82 -7.73 -18.82 9.88
CA ARG A 82 -7.12 -17.59 9.37
C ARG A 82 -5.59 -17.70 9.33
N GLY A 83 -4.99 -18.31 10.36
CA GLY A 83 -3.54 -18.51 10.38
C GLY A 83 -3.05 -19.50 9.34
N ILE A 84 -3.71 -20.66 9.19
CA ILE A 84 -3.33 -21.69 8.21
C ILE A 84 -3.43 -21.12 6.79
N VAL A 85 -4.54 -20.48 6.42
CA VAL A 85 -4.73 -19.92 5.08
C VAL A 85 -3.71 -18.80 4.81
N CYS A 86 -3.42 -17.96 5.80
CA CYS A 86 -2.43 -16.90 5.70
C CYS A 86 -1.05 -17.44 5.30
N GLU A 87 -0.57 -18.42 6.05
CA GLU A 87 0.76 -19.01 5.84
C GLU A 87 0.85 -19.80 4.52
N GLU A 88 -0.22 -20.49 4.14
CA GLU A 88 -0.25 -21.25 2.88
C GLU A 88 -0.40 -20.34 1.64
N MET A 89 -0.70 -19.06 1.86
CA MET A 89 -0.71 -18.02 0.83
C MET A 89 0.56 -17.14 0.83
N ASP A 90 1.66 -17.60 1.41
CA ASP A 90 2.93 -16.89 1.51
C ASP A 90 2.84 -15.56 2.29
N ARG A 91 2.07 -15.52 3.38
CA ARG A 91 2.07 -14.44 4.37
C ARG A 91 2.44 -15.00 5.73
N ARG A 92 2.87 -14.15 6.65
CA ARG A 92 3.21 -14.50 8.03
C ARG A 92 2.08 -14.05 8.95
N TYR A 93 1.65 -14.89 9.85
CA TYR A 93 0.50 -14.65 10.71
C TYR A 93 0.88 -14.53 12.18
N VAL A 94 0.31 -13.53 12.84
CA VAL A 94 0.34 -13.39 14.31
C VAL A 94 -1.08 -13.28 14.80
N GLY A 95 -1.53 -14.26 15.55
CA GLY A 95 -2.86 -14.33 16.15
C GLY A 95 -2.81 -14.35 17.66
N ILE A 96 -3.66 -13.54 18.30
CA ILE A 96 -3.78 -13.47 19.75
C ILE A 96 -5.14 -14.04 20.14
N ASP A 97 -5.17 -14.94 21.11
CA ASP A 97 -6.39 -15.50 21.68
C ASP A 97 -6.27 -15.71 23.19
N LEU A 98 -7.34 -15.36 23.89
CA LEU A 98 -7.41 -15.48 25.36
C LEU A 98 -7.48 -16.94 25.82
N SER A 99 -8.02 -17.84 25.00
CA SER A 99 -8.23 -19.23 25.32
C SER A 99 -6.96 -20.06 25.14
N GLN A 100 -6.39 -20.55 26.26
CA GLN A 100 -5.20 -21.41 26.22
C GLN A 100 -5.46 -22.72 25.46
N SER A 101 -6.65 -23.30 25.62
CA SER A 101 -7.03 -24.54 24.91
C SER A 101 -7.09 -24.31 23.40
N GLN A 102 -7.64 -23.18 22.97
CA GLN A 102 -7.71 -22.81 21.55
C GLN A 102 -6.32 -22.61 20.97
N VAL A 103 -5.47 -21.82 21.63
CA VAL A 103 -4.09 -21.58 21.18
C VAL A 103 -3.29 -22.88 21.10
N LYS A 104 -3.46 -23.79 22.08
CA LYS A 104 -2.82 -25.10 22.03
C LYS A 104 -3.29 -25.90 20.81
N ALA A 105 -4.60 -26.01 20.59
CA ALA A 105 -5.18 -26.71 19.45
C ALA A 105 -4.71 -26.11 18.10
N ASN A 106 -4.61 -24.80 18.00
CA ASN A 106 -4.09 -24.12 16.80
C ASN A 106 -2.62 -24.49 16.52
N LYS A 107 -1.77 -24.49 17.55
CA LYS A 107 -0.35 -24.90 17.45
C LYS A 107 -0.18 -26.34 17.04
N GLU A 108 -1.07 -27.22 17.49
CA GLU A 108 -1.07 -28.65 17.12
C GLU A 108 -1.45 -28.85 15.65
N GLN A 109 -2.33 -27.99 15.09
CA GLN A 109 -2.71 -28.07 13.69
C GLN A 109 -1.67 -27.45 12.76
N SER A 110 -1.06 -26.31 13.14
CA SER A 110 -0.01 -25.67 12.37
C SER A 110 0.97 -24.91 13.28
N SER A 111 2.24 -25.24 13.14
CA SER A 111 3.33 -24.58 13.85
C SER A 111 3.93 -23.36 13.10
N LYS A 112 3.49 -23.10 11.85
CA LYS A 112 3.98 -21.96 11.07
C LYS A 112 3.49 -20.62 11.63
N PRO A 113 2.16 -20.44 11.88
CA PRO A 113 1.65 -19.20 12.43
C PRO A 113 2.14 -18.96 13.86
N ILE A 114 2.33 -17.71 14.22
CA ILE A 114 2.63 -17.30 15.59
C ILE A 114 1.30 -17.18 16.36
N TRP A 115 1.10 -18.06 17.35
CA TRP A 115 -0.06 -18.06 18.21
C TRP A 115 0.32 -17.58 19.61
N ILE A 116 -0.23 -16.44 20.03
CA ILE A 116 -0.01 -15.82 21.34
C ILE A 116 -1.22 -16.14 22.22
N ASN A 117 -0.98 -16.68 23.40
CA ASN A 117 -2.03 -16.85 24.40
C ASN A 117 -2.01 -15.71 25.39
N GLY A 118 -3.00 -14.85 25.34
CA GLY A 118 -3.10 -13.68 26.19
C GLY A 118 -4.31 -12.82 25.90
N ASP A 119 -4.46 -11.77 26.69
CA ASP A 119 -5.44 -10.73 26.48
C ASP A 119 -4.92 -9.77 25.38
N SER A 120 -5.64 -9.66 24.28
CA SER A 120 -5.23 -8.81 23.16
C SER A 120 -5.01 -7.36 23.57
N ASN A 121 -5.75 -6.87 24.57
CA ASN A 121 -5.57 -5.51 25.07
C ASN A 121 -4.22 -5.31 25.79
N GLU A 122 -3.62 -6.37 26.33
CA GLU A 122 -2.31 -6.36 26.98
C GLU A 122 -1.20 -6.76 25.99
N GLU A 123 -1.42 -7.85 25.23
CA GLU A 123 -0.39 -8.38 24.32
C GLU A 123 -0.03 -7.40 23.20
N LEU A 124 -0.99 -6.62 22.70
CA LEU A 124 -0.73 -5.60 21.68
C LEU A 124 0.28 -4.52 22.16
N ASP A 125 0.36 -4.26 23.46
CA ASP A 125 1.33 -3.30 24.00
C ASP A 125 2.78 -3.83 23.92
N THR A 126 2.97 -5.13 23.76
CA THR A 126 4.30 -5.76 23.61
C THR A 126 4.80 -5.81 22.16
N ILE A 127 3.93 -5.55 21.22
CA ILE A 127 4.19 -5.61 19.79
C ILE A 127 4.62 -4.21 19.30
N SER A 128 5.62 -4.16 18.43
CA SER A 128 6.09 -2.91 17.83
C SER A 128 5.02 -2.27 16.94
N ASP A 129 4.93 -0.94 16.99
CA ASP A 129 4.08 -0.18 16.08
C ASP A 129 4.54 -0.35 14.61
N GLU A 130 3.62 -0.14 13.67
CA GLU A 130 3.87 -0.16 12.23
C GLU A 130 4.64 -1.39 11.73
N SER A 131 4.34 -2.55 12.31
CA SER A 131 5.03 -3.81 11.99
C SER A 131 4.22 -4.75 11.10
N PHE A 132 2.91 -4.49 10.91
CA PHE A 132 2.02 -5.36 10.13
C PHE A 132 1.58 -4.73 8.81
N ASP A 133 1.42 -5.61 7.82
CA ASP A 133 1.01 -5.25 6.47
C ASP A 133 -0.50 -5.40 6.25
N PHE A 134 -1.19 -6.10 7.14
CA PHE A 134 -2.64 -6.25 7.13
C PHE A 134 -3.14 -6.62 8.52
N VAL A 135 -4.31 -6.13 8.88
CA VAL A 135 -5.08 -6.64 10.03
C VAL A 135 -6.31 -7.32 9.46
N PHE A 136 -6.55 -8.59 9.84
CA PHE A 136 -7.76 -9.29 9.44
C PHE A 136 -8.33 -10.10 10.59
N THR A 137 -9.53 -9.73 11.05
CA THR A 137 -10.07 -10.27 12.30
C THR A 137 -11.59 -10.41 12.31
N CYS A 138 -12.09 -11.16 13.27
CA CYS A 138 -13.51 -11.33 13.55
C CYS A 138 -13.72 -11.36 15.06
N PRO A 139 -14.14 -10.25 15.66
CA PRO A 139 -14.33 -10.16 17.13
C PRO A 139 -15.56 -10.94 17.59
N PRO A 140 -15.71 -11.19 18.89
CA PRO A 140 -16.96 -11.61 19.49
C PRO A 140 -18.09 -10.60 19.20
N TYR A 141 -19.33 -11.12 19.03
CA TYR A 141 -20.50 -10.29 18.80
C TYR A 141 -21.27 -10.11 20.11
N TYR A 142 -20.69 -9.34 21.02
CA TYR A 142 -21.17 -9.24 22.42
C TYR A 142 -21.31 -10.62 23.08
N ASP A 143 -22.43 -10.88 23.72
CA ASP A 143 -22.76 -12.13 24.43
C ASP A 143 -23.47 -13.18 23.54
N LEU A 144 -23.36 -13.06 22.20
CA LEU A 144 -23.98 -14.03 21.29
C LEU A 144 -23.37 -15.43 21.44
N GLU A 145 -22.06 -15.48 21.57
CA GLU A 145 -21.28 -16.67 21.88
C GLU A 145 -20.38 -16.36 23.08
N VAL A 146 -20.28 -17.29 24.02
CA VAL A 146 -19.39 -17.22 25.18
C VAL A 146 -18.27 -18.20 24.97
N TYR A 147 -17.05 -17.70 24.89
CA TYR A 147 -15.90 -18.51 24.50
C TYR A 147 -15.15 -19.11 25.70
N THR A 148 -15.02 -18.35 26.77
CA THR A 148 -14.34 -18.81 27.98
C THR A 148 -15.10 -18.41 29.25
N LYS A 149 -14.61 -18.82 30.40
CA LYS A 149 -15.10 -18.33 31.71
C LYS A 149 -14.21 -17.24 32.30
N ASN A 150 -13.21 -16.80 31.55
CA ASN A 150 -12.29 -15.76 31.97
C ASN A 150 -13.02 -14.42 32.05
N GLU A 151 -12.78 -13.66 33.11
CA GLU A 151 -13.38 -12.32 33.29
C GLU A 151 -12.89 -11.31 32.24
N LYS A 152 -11.71 -11.54 31.66
CA LYS A 152 -11.16 -10.74 30.54
C LYS A 152 -11.80 -11.06 29.19
N ASP A 153 -12.59 -12.14 29.09
CA ASP A 153 -13.31 -12.46 27.85
C ASP A 153 -14.41 -11.43 27.63
N ILE A 154 -14.23 -10.60 26.60
CA ILE A 154 -15.17 -9.52 26.30
C ILE A 154 -16.59 -10.02 26.00
N SER A 155 -16.75 -11.30 25.61
CA SER A 155 -18.08 -11.91 25.43
C SER A 155 -18.85 -12.11 26.76
N ASN A 156 -18.19 -12.02 27.90
CA ASN A 156 -18.81 -12.07 29.22
C ASN A 156 -19.19 -10.68 29.78
N MET A 157 -18.74 -9.62 29.13
CA MET A 157 -18.92 -8.25 29.61
C MET A 157 -20.32 -7.70 29.26
N ASP A 158 -20.79 -6.73 30.03
CA ASP A 158 -21.91 -5.90 29.60
C ASP A 158 -21.55 -5.07 28.36
N VAL A 159 -22.58 -4.46 27.74
CA VAL A 159 -22.39 -3.76 26.45
C VAL A 159 -21.42 -2.59 26.56
N ASP A 160 -21.47 -1.82 27.63
CA ASP A 160 -20.66 -0.63 27.80
C ASP A 160 -19.20 -1.00 28.05
N SER A 161 -18.97 -2.00 28.91
CA SER A 161 -17.62 -2.56 29.17
C SER A 161 -17.02 -3.21 27.93
N PHE A 162 -17.82 -3.96 27.18
CA PHE A 162 -17.42 -4.54 25.91
C PHE A 162 -16.94 -3.46 24.95
N ASP A 163 -17.74 -2.40 24.74
CA ASP A 163 -17.43 -1.32 23.79
C ASP A 163 -16.10 -0.64 24.15
N VAL A 164 -15.82 -0.39 25.42
CA VAL A 164 -14.56 0.23 25.88
C VAL A 164 -13.34 -0.65 25.56
N VAL A 165 -13.40 -1.94 25.91
CA VAL A 165 -12.28 -2.86 25.69
C VAL A 165 -12.10 -3.13 24.19
N TYR A 166 -13.19 -3.31 23.47
CA TYR A 166 -13.19 -3.52 22.02
C TYR A 166 -12.56 -2.35 21.28
N GLU A 167 -12.97 -1.11 21.60
CA GLU A 167 -12.37 0.10 21.03
C GLU A 167 -10.87 0.17 21.32
N SER A 168 -10.43 -0.16 22.53
CA SER A 168 -9.02 -0.17 22.91
C SER A 168 -8.22 -1.14 22.06
N ILE A 169 -8.71 -2.38 21.86
CA ILE A 169 -8.05 -3.39 21.03
C ILE A 169 -7.99 -2.94 19.57
N LEU A 170 -9.07 -2.38 19.02
CA LEU A 170 -9.08 -1.87 17.65
C LEU A 170 -8.06 -0.74 17.46
N ARG A 171 -8.05 0.25 18.36
CA ARG A 171 -7.12 1.38 18.32
C ARG A 171 -5.66 0.91 18.38
N LYS A 172 -5.33 0.00 19.28
CA LYS A 172 -3.99 -0.59 19.37
C LYS A 172 -3.64 -1.36 18.10
N SER A 173 -4.58 -2.10 17.52
CA SER A 173 -4.35 -2.83 16.26
C SER A 173 -4.03 -1.88 15.09
N VAL A 174 -4.70 -0.71 15.04
CA VAL A 174 -4.38 0.34 14.05
C VAL A 174 -2.96 0.90 14.23
N GLN A 175 -2.48 1.03 15.48
CA GLN A 175 -1.09 1.45 15.74
C GLN A 175 -0.07 0.44 15.23
N LYS A 176 -0.40 -0.87 15.25
CA LYS A 176 0.49 -1.93 14.75
C LYS A 176 0.50 -2.02 13.22
N LEU A 177 -0.51 -1.48 12.55
CA LEU A 177 -0.62 -1.45 11.10
C LEU A 177 0.28 -0.36 10.53
N LYS A 178 1.08 -0.70 9.52
CA LYS A 178 1.88 0.26 8.74
C LYS A 178 0.97 1.27 8.02
N ASP A 179 1.52 2.42 7.67
CA ASP A 179 0.85 3.33 6.75
C ASP A 179 0.68 2.71 5.35
N ASN A 180 -0.30 3.19 4.61
CA ASN A 180 -0.68 2.69 3.30
C ASN A 180 -0.98 1.17 3.32
N ARG A 181 -1.80 0.76 4.30
CA ARG A 181 -2.23 -0.64 4.48
C ARG A 181 -3.72 -0.71 4.79
N PHE A 182 -4.26 -1.91 4.60
CA PHE A 182 -5.67 -2.18 4.84
C PHE A 182 -5.92 -2.87 6.17
N PHE A 183 -7.12 -2.65 6.71
CA PHE A 183 -7.65 -3.33 7.88
C PHE A 183 -9.00 -3.95 7.50
N GLY A 184 -9.14 -5.25 7.59
CA GLY A 184 -10.37 -6.01 7.32
C GLY A 184 -10.97 -6.57 8.60
N ILE A 185 -12.27 -6.38 8.78
CA ILE A 185 -12.98 -6.91 9.94
C ILE A 185 -14.34 -7.48 9.54
N VAL A 186 -14.64 -8.68 10.06
CA VAL A 186 -15.93 -9.34 9.85
C VAL A 186 -16.77 -9.13 11.08
N VAL A 187 -17.92 -8.47 10.90
CA VAL A 187 -18.86 -8.18 11.98
C VAL A 187 -20.30 -8.44 11.53
N SER A 188 -21.20 -8.56 12.48
CA SER A 188 -22.62 -8.68 12.21
C SER A 188 -23.42 -7.93 13.26
N GLU A 189 -24.58 -7.41 12.85
CA GLU A 189 -25.49 -6.80 13.79
C GLU A 189 -26.12 -7.80 14.76
N VAL A 190 -26.11 -7.44 16.02
CA VAL A 190 -26.70 -8.21 17.12
C VAL A 190 -27.89 -7.46 17.69
N ARG A 191 -28.95 -8.22 17.97
CA ARG A 191 -30.15 -7.65 18.60
C ARG A 191 -30.09 -7.83 20.12
N GLU A 192 -30.72 -6.87 20.83
CA GLU A 192 -30.97 -7.02 22.26
C GLU A 192 -31.71 -8.34 22.54
N PRO A 193 -31.32 -9.07 23.61
CA PRO A 193 -32.02 -10.28 23.99
C PRO A 193 -33.46 -10.02 24.38
N SER A 194 -34.29 -11.05 24.24
CA SER A 194 -35.69 -11.01 24.68
C SER A 194 -35.73 -11.15 26.20
N VAL A 195 -36.13 -10.11 26.87
CA VAL A 195 -36.38 -10.19 28.31
C VAL A 195 -37.74 -10.86 28.52
N THR A 196 -37.78 -11.96 29.30
CA THR A 196 -39.00 -12.67 29.66
C THR A 196 -39.97 -11.73 30.37
N GLY A 197 -41.18 -11.59 29.82
CA GLY A 197 -42.27 -10.74 30.41
C GLY A 197 -42.36 -9.30 29.90
N ASN A 198 -41.33 -8.74 29.31
CA ASN A 198 -41.39 -7.50 28.57
C ASN A 198 -41.10 -7.78 27.09
N TYR A 199 -41.84 -7.11 26.20
CA TYR A 199 -41.57 -7.16 24.76
C TYR A 199 -40.10 -6.80 24.54
N SER A 200 -39.27 -7.72 24.16
CA SER A 200 -37.90 -7.40 23.84
C SER A 200 -37.94 -6.32 22.78
N LYS A 201 -37.25 -5.23 23.03
CA LYS A 201 -37.17 -4.11 22.09
C LYS A 201 -36.63 -4.56 20.76
N GLY A 202 -35.83 -5.67 20.73
CA GLY A 202 -35.28 -6.29 19.51
C GLY A 202 -34.52 -5.34 18.65
N ARG A 203 -34.04 -4.25 19.21
CA ARG A 203 -33.22 -3.24 18.55
C ARG A 203 -31.86 -3.80 18.26
N TYR A 204 -31.21 -3.33 17.22
CA TYR A 204 -29.81 -3.60 17.01
C TYR A 204 -28.96 -2.91 18.07
N ARG A 205 -27.90 -3.55 18.51
CA ARG A 205 -26.92 -2.97 19.45
C ARG A 205 -25.95 -2.05 18.73
N GLY A 206 -25.96 -2.05 17.38
CA GLY A 206 -25.20 -1.17 16.52
C GLY A 206 -23.71 -1.54 16.39
N LEU A 207 -23.37 -2.83 16.50
CA LEU A 207 -21.96 -3.27 16.45
C LEU A 207 -21.27 -2.84 15.15
N VAL A 208 -21.92 -3.00 13.99
CA VAL A 208 -21.38 -2.59 12.69
C VAL A 208 -21.04 -1.10 12.67
N ARG A 209 -22.01 -0.24 13.04
CA ARG A 209 -21.80 1.20 13.07
C ARG A 209 -20.72 1.60 14.09
N LYS A 210 -20.76 1.03 15.30
CA LYS A 210 -19.75 1.33 16.33
C LYS A 210 -18.34 0.93 15.87
N THR A 211 -18.19 -0.20 15.18
CA THR A 211 -16.91 -0.62 14.61
C THR A 211 -16.39 0.40 13.60
N ILE A 212 -17.27 0.94 12.74
CA ILE A 212 -16.90 1.99 11.79
C ILE A 212 -16.45 3.24 12.55
N ASP A 213 -17.30 3.75 13.46
CA ASP A 213 -17.03 4.96 14.26
C ASP A 213 -15.70 4.84 15.04
N MET A 214 -15.42 3.67 15.64
CA MET A 214 -14.19 3.40 16.41
C MET A 214 -12.94 3.38 15.53
N LEU A 215 -12.97 2.72 14.37
CA LEU A 215 -11.82 2.64 13.47
C LEU A 215 -11.56 4.00 12.79
N GLU A 216 -12.58 4.73 12.39
CA GLU A 216 -12.43 6.11 11.88
C GLU A 216 -11.84 7.03 12.96
N SER A 217 -12.30 6.93 14.20
CA SER A 217 -11.73 7.68 15.33
C SER A 217 -10.28 7.30 15.66
N ALA A 218 -9.84 6.12 15.24
CA ALA A 218 -8.46 5.65 15.36
C ALA A 218 -7.56 6.08 14.20
N GLY A 219 -8.09 6.82 13.20
CA GLY A 219 -7.34 7.34 12.05
C GLY A 219 -7.41 6.47 10.79
N MET A 220 -8.34 5.52 10.72
CA MET A 220 -8.61 4.76 9.49
C MET A 220 -9.67 5.46 8.64
N GLU A 221 -9.67 5.23 7.33
CA GLU A 221 -10.74 5.63 6.43
C GLU A 221 -11.59 4.41 6.04
N PHE A 222 -12.90 4.50 6.18
CA PHE A 222 -13.82 3.43 5.76
C PHE A 222 -13.82 3.34 4.23
N TYR A 223 -13.41 2.21 3.68
CA TYR A 223 -13.06 2.10 2.26
C TYR A 223 -13.99 1.19 1.46
N ASN A 224 -14.31 -0.02 1.97
CA ASN A 224 -15.25 -0.93 1.32
C ASN A 224 -16.21 -1.55 2.34
N ASP A 225 -17.49 -1.67 1.94
CA ASP A 225 -18.51 -2.46 2.62
C ASP A 225 -18.88 -3.67 1.77
N MET A 226 -18.60 -4.87 2.29
CA MET A 226 -18.95 -6.11 1.60
C MET A 226 -19.86 -6.96 2.46
N ILE A 227 -20.70 -7.75 1.80
CA ILE A 227 -21.66 -8.65 2.44
C ILE A 227 -21.24 -10.10 2.16
N LEU A 228 -20.99 -10.85 3.23
CA LEU A 228 -20.87 -12.29 3.17
C LEU A 228 -22.25 -12.92 3.33
N PHE A 229 -22.80 -13.42 2.26
CA PHE A 229 -24.12 -14.02 2.27
C PHE A 229 -24.06 -15.49 2.64
N ASN A 230 -24.65 -15.82 3.81
CA ASN A 230 -24.61 -17.16 4.40
C ASN A 230 -25.82 -18.03 3.99
N SER A 231 -25.75 -19.31 4.31
CA SER A 231 -26.85 -20.25 4.08
C SER A 231 -28.11 -19.88 4.88
N GLN A 232 -29.28 -19.96 4.22
CA GLN A 232 -30.58 -19.56 4.76
C GLN A 232 -31.37 -20.68 5.42
N HIS A 233 -30.88 -21.92 5.47
CA HIS A 233 -31.69 -23.10 5.76
C HIS A 233 -32.53 -23.03 7.05
N GLN A 234 -32.04 -22.41 8.11
CA GLN A 234 -32.79 -22.24 9.35
C GLN A 234 -33.49 -20.88 9.44
N ALA A 235 -32.89 -19.83 8.87
CA ALA A 235 -33.45 -18.50 8.88
C ALA A 235 -34.83 -18.42 8.18
N SER A 236 -35.04 -19.23 7.14
CA SER A 236 -36.33 -19.25 6.41
C SER A 236 -37.49 -19.78 7.27
N ARG A 237 -37.26 -20.75 8.14
CA ARG A 237 -38.32 -21.32 9.01
C ARG A 237 -38.74 -20.38 10.12
N ILE A 238 -37.80 -19.65 10.72
CA ILE A 238 -38.03 -18.81 11.89
C ILE A 238 -38.28 -17.34 11.48
N GLY A 239 -37.67 -16.91 10.37
CA GLY A 239 -37.82 -15.55 9.86
C GLY A 239 -39.27 -15.15 9.64
N LYS A 240 -40.09 -16.05 9.08
CA LYS A 240 -41.54 -15.79 8.91
C LYS A 240 -42.23 -15.59 10.28
N THR A 241 -41.97 -16.43 11.25
CA THR A 241 -42.59 -16.36 12.60
C THR A 241 -42.22 -15.04 13.29
N TYR A 242 -40.98 -14.61 13.22
CA TYR A 242 -40.57 -13.32 13.81
C TYR A 242 -41.17 -12.13 13.05
N PHE A 243 -41.21 -12.20 11.73
CA PHE A 243 -41.78 -11.16 10.92
C PHE A 243 -43.29 -10.99 11.19
N ASP A 244 -44.03 -12.09 11.21
CA ASP A 244 -45.48 -12.03 11.51
C ASP A 244 -45.78 -11.51 12.92
N ARG A 245 -44.92 -11.85 13.91
CA ARG A 245 -45.10 -11.47 15.29
C ARG A 245 -44.77 -9.99 15.57
N ASN A 246 -43.68 -9.49 15.03
CA ASN A 246 -43.20 -8.14 15.40
C ASN A 246 -42.36 -7.47 14.31
N ARG A 247 -42.47 -7.91 13.08
CA ARG A 247 -41.80 -7.36 11.89
C ARG A 247 -40.28 -7.42 11.95
N LYS A 248 -39.69 -8.34 12.72
CA LYS A 248 -38.24 -8.57 12.73
C LYS A 248 -37.80 -9.34 11.49
N ILE A 249 -36.82 -8.80 10.80
CA ILE A 249 -36.18 -9.44 9.66
C ILE A 249 -35.01 -10.29 10.19
N ALA A 250 -34.92 -11.54 9.71
CA ALA A 250 -33.77 -12.39 10.05
C ALA A 250 -32.53 -11.95 9.26
N SER A 251 -31.41 -11.78 9.95
CA SER A 251 -30.13 -11.53 9.29
C SER A 251 -29.61 -12.84 8.68
N VAL A 252 -29.19 -12.79 7.43
CA VAL A 252 -28.64 -13.92 6.68
C VAL A 252 -27.23 -13.60 6.10
N HIS A 253 -26.61 -12.58 6.62
CA HIS A 253 -25.31 -12.11 6.18
C HIS A 253 -24.46 -11.60 7.35
N GLN A 254 -23.18 -11.47 7.08
CA GLN A 254 -22.22 -10.73 7.88
C GLN A 254 -21.66 -9.58 7.02
N ASN A 255 -21.25 -8.49 7.65
CA ASN A 255 -20.54 -7.41 6.99
C ASN A 255 -19.03 -7.69 7.05
N ILE A 256 -18.36 -7.41 5.96
CA ILE A 256 -16.91 -7.38 5.87
C ILE A 256 -16.55 -5.93 5.60
N LEU A 257 -16.04 -5.26 6.62
CA LEU A 257 -15.68 -3.85 6.56
C LEU A 257 -14.19 -3.74 6.27
N ILE A 258 -13.84 -3.00 5.24
CA ILE A 258 -12.45 -2.73 4.88
C ILE A 258 -12.16 -1.25 5.09
N PHE A 259 -11.08 -0.99 5.78
CA PHE A 259 -10.56 0.34 6.03
C PHE A 259 -9.16 0.46 5.44
N VAL A 260 -8.74 1.68 5.15
CA VAL A 260 -7.38 2.01 4.73
C VAL A 260 -6.75 3.00 5.70
N LYS A 261 -5.49 2.77 6.06
CA LYS A 261 -4.64 3.72 6.77
C LYS A 261 -3.77 4.40 5.73
N GLY A 262 -3.97 5.71 5.50
CA GLY A 262 -3.20 6.46 4.50
C GLY A 262 -3.73 6.33 3.07
N ASN A 263 -2.84 6.27 2.08
CA ASN A 263 -3.20 6.36 0.67
C ASN A 263 -3.54 4.99 0.05
N PRO A 264 -4.78 4.75 -0.45
CA PRO A 264 -5.18 3.48 -1.04
C PRO A 264 -4.45 3.14 -2.35
N ASP A 265 -4.02 4.14 -3.11
CA ASP A 265 -3.27 3.91 -4.35
C ASP A 265 -1.88 3.36 -4.05
N ILE A 266 -1.20 3.89 -3.04
CA ILE A 266 0.09 3.36 -2.57
C ILE A 266 -0.10 1.96 -1.99
N ALA A 267 -1.11 1.75 -1.16
CA ALA A 267 -1.45 0.44 -0.61
C ALA A 267 -1.65 -0.62 -1.71
N THR A 268 -2.35 -0.26 -2.79
CA THR A 268 -2.58 -1.17 -3.93
C THR A 268 -1.28 -1.54 -4.64
N ILE A 269 -0.42 -0.55 -4.91
CA ILE A 269 0.87 -0.79 -5.58
C ILE A 269 1.76 -1.72 -4.76
N GLU A 270 1.80 -1.53 -3.45
CA GLU A 270 2.61 -2.37 -2.56
C GLU A 270 2.05 -3.79 -2.39
N ILE A 271 0.73 -3.97 -2.49
CA ILE A 271 0.08 -5.30 -2.50
C ILE A 271 0.40 -6.05 -3.79
N GLU A 272 0.31 -5.39 -4.92
CA GLU A 272 0.66 -5.98 -6.21
C GLU A 272 2.12 -6.45 -6.24
N GLY A 273 2.96 -5.78 -5.46
CA GLY A 273 4.37 -6.09 -5.36
C GLY A 273 5.11 -5.81 -6.67
N GLY A 274 6.36 -6.20 -6.73
CA GLY A 274 7.17 -6.10 -7.92
C GLY A 274 8.61 -5.71 -7.61
N THR A 275 9.45 -5.75 -8.64
CA THR A 275 10.78 -5.13 -8.60
C THR A 275 10.60 -3.62 -8.80
N PRO A 276 11.40 -2.80 -8.10
CA PRO A 276 11.38 -1.37 -8.34
C PRO A 276 11.55 -1.05 -9.83
N MET A 277 10.67 -0.17 -10.34
CA MET A 277 10.64 0.20 -11.76
C MET A 277 11.42 1.48 -12.04
N CYS A 278 11.42 2.41 -11.10
CA CYS A 278 12.14 3.67 -11.26
C CYS A 278 12.77 4.13 -9.94
N ARG A 279 13.77 5.00 -10.08
CA ARG A 279 14.40 5.72 -8.97
C ARG A 279 14.24 7.21 -9.22
N VAL A 280 13.79 7.93 -8.20
CA VAL A 280 13.61 9.39 -8.23
C VAL A 280 14.31 9.95 -7.01
N ASP A 281 15.28 10.83 -7.21
CA ASP A 281 16.05 11.48 -6.15
C ASP A 281 16.60 10.51 -5.09
N GLY A 282 17.03 9.31 -5.54
CA GLY A 282 17.63 8.26 -4.71
C GLY A 282 16.65 7.26 -4.11
N ILE A 283 15.34 7.50 -4.18
CA ILE A 283 14.29 6.61 -3.68
C ILE A 283 13.78 5.70 -4.81
N GLU A 284 13.65 4.41 -4.52
CA GLU A 284 13.15 3.42 -5.48
C GLU A 284 11.64 3.23 -5.36
N TYR A 285 10.95 3.20 -6.49
CA TYR A 285 9.50 3.08 -6.58
C TYR A 285 9.09 1.90 -7.45
N LEU A 286 8.06 1.17 -7.03
CA LEU A 286 7.52 0.00 -7.74
C LEU A 286 6.82 0.36 -9.05
N SER A 287 6.43 1.62 -9.23
CA SER A 287 5.81 2.11 -10.47
C SER A 287 5.99 3.63 -10.62
N PHE A 288 5.85 4.14 -11.86
CA PHE A 288 5.81 5.59 -12.10
C PHE A 288 4.63 6.27 -11.39
N ARG A 289 3.51 5.55 -11.17
CA ARG A 289 2.36 6.06 -10.41
C ARG A 289 2.71 6.24 -8.94
N HIS A 290 3.40 5.28 -8.35
CA HIS A 290 3.89 5.37 -6.98
C HIS A 290 4.79 6.60 -6.79
N ALA A 291 5.79 6.76 -7.66
CA ALA A 291 6.67 7.91 -7.63
C ALA A 291 5.92 9.25 -7.82
N ALA A 292 4.92 9.29 -8.71
CA ALA A 292 4.13 10.50 -8.93
C ALA A 292 3.35 10.91 -7.68
N ILE A 293 2.74 9.96 -6.99
CA ILE A 293 1.96 10.21 -5.77
C ILE A 293 2.87 10.70 -4.63
N ASP A 294 4.01 10.04 -4.43
CA ASP A 294 4.91 10.35 -3.32
C ASP A 294 5.65 11.68 -3.50
N VAL A 295 6.07 11.99 -4.73
CA VAL A 295 6.84 13.21 -5.03
C VAL A 295 5.96 14.46 -5.07
N ASP A 296 4.85 14.43 -5.76
CA ASP A 296 3.89 15.57 -5.85
C ASP A 296 2.56 15.08 -6.46
N ALA A 297 1.67 14.56 -5.62
CA ALA A 297 0.39 13.99 -6.04
C ALA A 297 -0.51 14.97 -6.82
N ASP A 298 -0.38 16.29 -6.53
CA ASP A 298 -1.22 17.32 -7.14
C ASP A 298 -0.75 17.72 -8.54
N LYS A 299 0.56 17.52 -8.85
CA LYS A 299 1.19 18.06 -10.07
C LYS A 299 1.79 16.98 -10.97
N LEU A 300 2.05 15.80 -10.44
CA LEU A 300 2.68 14.73 -11.18
C LEU A 300 1.68 13.61 -11.51
N VAL A 301 1.81 13.09 -12.71
CA VAL A 301 1.14 11.87 -13.15
C VAL A 301 2.18 10.85 -13.62
N ALA A 302 1.84 9.58 -13.63
CA ALA A 302 2.76 8.50 -14.01
C ALA A 302 3.51 8.74 -15.32
N SER A 303 2.83 9.23 -16.35
CA SER A 303 3.42 9.54 -17.67
C SER A 303 4.44 10.69 -17.61
N GLU A 304 4.25 11.64 -16.69
CA GLU A 304 5.22 12.72 -16.49
C GLU A 304 6.47 12.23 -15.77
N VAL A 305 6.32 11.33 -14.76
CA VAL A 305 7.45 10.68 -14.08
C VAL A 305 8.25 9.86 -15.09
N GLU A 306 7.59 9.00 -15.89
CA GLU A 306 8.22 8.25 -16.95
C GLU A 306 8.98 9.15 -17.92
N ARG A 307 8.34 10.23 -18.38
CA ARG A 307 8.96 11.22 -19.27
C ARG A 307 10.20 11.86 -18.63
N ARG A 308 10.16 12.17 -17.34
CA ARG A 308 11.31 12.73 -16.60
C ARG A 308 12.42 11.71 -16.43
N CYS A 309 12.12 10.46 -16.10
CA CYS A 309 13.09 9.36 -16.05
C CYS A 309 13.78 9.12 -17.39
N ARG A 310 13.06 9.35 -18.51
CA ARG A 310 13.62 9.27 -19.89
C ARG A 310 14.22 10.59 -20.36
N SER A 311 14.17 11.63 -19.54
CA SER A 311 14.64 12.96 -19.91
C SER A 311 16.14 13.08 -19.74
N THR A 312 16.75 13.79 -20.68
CA THR A 312 18.18 14.10 -20.72
C THR A 312 18.53 15.43 -20.03
N LYS A 313 17.52 16.07 -19.43
CA LYS A 313 17.76 17.35 -18.73
C LYS A 313 18.52 17.07 -17.44
N SER A 314 19.52 17.89 -17.15
CA SER A 314 20.34 17.83 -15.92
C SER A 314 19.49 17.92 -14.64
N SER A 315 18.34 18.61 -14.69
CA SER A 315 17.38 18.67 -13.58
C SER A 315 16.76 17.32 -13.20
N TYR A 316 16.83 16.32 -14.07
CA TYR A 316 16.27 14.98 -13.83
C TYR A 316 17.35 13.89 -13.82
N LYS A 317 18.61 14.23 -13.61
CA LYS A 317 19.73 13.26 -13.59
C LYS A 317 19.58 12.16 -12.55
N GLU A 318 18.89 12.43 -11.45
CA GLU A 318 18.59 11.47 -10.37
C GLU A 318 17.27 10.69 -10.60
N TRP A 319 16.62 10.90 -11.76
CA TRP A 319 15.41 10.20 -12.16
C TRP A 319 15.74 9.14 -13.20
N GLN A 320 15.56 7.86 -12.86
CA GLN A 320 16.01 6.72 -13.68
C GLN A 320 14.95 5.64 -13.75
N ILE A 321 14.91 4.92 -14.86
CA ILE A 321 14.18 3.65 -14.98
C ILE A 321 15.14 2.54 -14.57
N ILE A 322 14.75 1.73 -13.58
CA ILE A 322 15.59 0.62 -13.11
C ILE A 322 15.49 -0.54 -14.10
N GLY A 323 16.64 -1.08 -14.51
CA GLY A 323 16.70 -2.18 -15.49
C GLY A 323 16.63 -1.76 -16.95
N GLU A 324 16.25 -0.52 -17.27
CA GLU A 324 16.61 0.07 -18.55
C GLU A 324 17.97 0.76 -18.34
N GLU A 325 18.95 0.41 -19.17
CA GLU A 325 20.10 1.28 -19.37
C GLU A 325 19.56 2.57 -20.00
N THR A 326 19.12 3.51 -19.15
CA THR A 326 18.81 4.86 -19.61
C THR A 326 20.15 5.46 -19.98
N ASN A 327 20.46 5.35 -21.24
CA ASN A 327 21.55 6.08 -21.83
C ASN A 327 21.41 7.53 -21.41
N PRO A 328 22.30 8.11 -20.60
CA PRO A 328 22.44 9.54 -20.56
C PRO A 328 22.70 9.91 -22.02
N HIS A 329 21.82 10.71 -22.59
CA HIS A 329 21.83 10.95 -24.04
C HIS A 329 22.96 11.87 -24.42
N ILE A 330 24.19 11.39 -24.24
CA ILE A 330 25.34 11.98 -24.89
C ILE A 330 25.15 11.68 -26.37
N LYS A 331 24.75 12.67 -27.11
CA LYS A 331 24.58 12.54 -28.57
C LYS A 331 25.79 13.03 -29.33
N TYR A 332 26.64 13.78 -28.67
CA TYR A 332 27.79 14.42 -29.30
C TYR A 332 29.02 14.41 -28.38
N GLU A 333 30.16 14.16 -28.91
CA GLU A 333 31.46 14.32 -28.27
C GLU A 333 32.29 15.29 -29.12
N ILE A 334 32.74 16.38 -28.53
CA ILE A 334 33.53 17.41 -29.18
C ILE A 334 34.82 17.59 -28.39
N ASP A 335 35.93 17.29 -28.99
CA ASP A 335 37.26 17.39 -28.38
C ASP A 335 37.36 16.72 -26.98
N GLY A 336 36.64 15.61 -26.79
CA GLY A 336 36.63 14.83 -25.54
C GLY A 336 35.57 15.32 -24.52
N ILE A 337 34.77 16.31 -24.84
CA ILE A 337 33.69 16.83 -24.01
C ILE A 337 32.37 16.29 -24.54
N ALA A 338 31.52 15.77 -23.63
CA ALA A 338 30.23 15.19 -23.96
C ALA A 338 29.09 16.23 -23.90
N PHE A 339 28.20 16.18 -24.89
CA PHE A 339 27.03 17.08 -24.99
C PHE A 339 25.75 16.29 -25.33
N GLU A 340 24.65 16.69 -24.77
CA GLU A 340 23.34 16.07 -25.01
C GLU A 340 22.74 16.47 -26.37
N ASN A 341 22.98 17.68 -26.78
CA ASN A 341 22.36 18.23 -28.00
C ASN A 341 23.22 19.30 -28.66
N PRO A 342 22.98 19.56 -29.94
CA PRO A 342 23.74 20.57 -30.71
C PRO A 342 23.60 22.00 -30.17
N LYS A 343 22.53 22.26 -29.42
CA LYS A 343 22.28 23.60 -28.86
C LYS A 343 23.27 23.94 -27.76
N GLN A 344 23.56 22.99 -26.86
CA GLN A 344 24.59 23.18 -25.82
C GLN A 344 25.96 23.51 -26.42
N ILE A 345 26.31 22.85 -27.50
CA ILE A 345 27.55 23.09 -28.22
C ILE A 345 27.53 24.48 -28.86
N ALA A 346 26.43 24.85 -29.53
CA ALA A 346 26.28 26.14 -30.16
C ALA A 346 26.31 27.29 -29.14
N ASP A 347 25.65 27.10 -27.99
CA ASP A 347 25.61 28.07 -26.90
C ASP A 347 27.00 28.25 -26.26
N LEU A 348 27.77 27.16 -26.11
CA LEU A 348 29.14 27.16 -25.57
C LEU A 348 30.12 27.88 -26.51
N ILE A 349 30.06 27.59 -27.82
CA ILE A 349 30.93 28.25 -28.81
C ILE A 349 30.58 29.73 -28.95
N GLY A 350 29.32 30.10 -28.81
CA GLY A 350 28.83 31.46 -28.81
C GLY A 350 28.82 32.12 -30.19
N GLY A 351 28.56 33.45 -30.23
CA GLY A 351 28.52 34.21 -31.47
C GLY A 351 27.37 33.84 -32.41
N ASP A 352 27.65 33.75 -33.70
CA ASP A 352 26.67 33.35 -34.73
C ASP A 352 26.63 31.83 -34.96
N PHE A 353 27.17 31.04 -34.02
CA PHE A 353 27.24 29.58 -34.15
C PHE A 353 25.87 28.95 -33.90
N THR A 354 25.39 28.17 -34.85
CA THR A 354 24.04 27.57 -34.78
C THR A 354 24.08 26.08 -34.61
N GLU A 355 23.00 25.48 -34.07
CA GLU A 355 22.82 24.03 -34.00
C GLU A 355 23.05 23.33 -35.35
N GLN A 356 22.65 23.97 -36.46
CA GLN A 356 22.85 23.40 -37.78
C GLN A 356 24.35 23.35 -38.17
N MET A 357 25.13 24.33 -37.73
CA MET A 357 26.58 24.29 -37.91
C MET A 357 27.23 23.17 -37.12
N VAL A 358 26.75 22.87 -35.91
CA VAL A 358 27.19 21.70 -35.10
C VAL A 358 26.93 20.42 -35.88
N ARG A 359 25.69 20.23 -36.35
CA ARG A 359 25.31 19.03 -37.13
C ARG A 359 26.16 18.84 -38.37
N ASN A 360 26.34 19.90 -39.13
CA ASN A 360 27.15 19.87 -40.32
C ASN A 360 28.62 19.57 -40.05
N ARG A 361 29.20 20.02 -38.93
CA ARG A 361 30.58 19.72 -38.53
C ARG A 361 30.76 18.27 -38.07
N VAL A 362 29.79 17.77 -37.30
CA VAL A 362 29.82 16.37 -36.85
C VAL A 362 29.69 15.38 -38.00
N GLU A 363 28.93 15.74 -39.04
CA GLU A 363 28.76 14.92 -40.24
C GLU A 363 29.86 15.16 -41.29
N SER A 364 30.76 16.11 -41.03
CA SER A 364 31.81 16.51 -41.98
C SER A 364 33.01 15.56 -41.96
N ASN A 365 33.44 15.12 -43.10
CA ASN A 365 34.71 14.37 -43.29
C ASN A 365 35.97 15.26 -43.23
N ASN A 366 35.84 16.52 -42.87
CA ASN A 366 36.96 17.45 -42.78
C ASN A 366 37.84 17.10 -41.56
N LYS A 367 39.15 16.93 -41.80
CA LYS A 367 40.17 16.60 -40.78
C LYS A 367 40.16 17.59 -39.60
N GLN A 368 39.70 18.81 -39.82
CA GLN A 368 39.57 19.85 -38.80
C GLN A 368 38.55 19.47 -37.71
N PHE A 369 37.50 18.69 -38.07
CA PHE A 369 36.43 18.27 -37.14
C PHE A 369 36.49 16.80 -36.79
N ARG A 370 37.66 16.16 -36.93
CA ARG A 370 37.85 14.72 -36.64
C ARG A 370 37.47 14.32 -35.20
N ASN A 371 37.51 15.24 -34.26
CA ASN A 371 37.20 15.02 -32.87
C ASN A 371 35.73 15.40 -32.54
N TRP A 372 34.93 15.77 -33.57
CA TRP A 372 33.54 16.03 -33.47
C TRP A 372 32.78 14.79 -33.89
N LYS A 373 32.15 14.13 -32.93
CA LYS A 373 31.47 12.85 -33.19
C LYS A 373 30.06 12.90 -32.72
N ARG A 374 29.17 12.24 -33.47
CA ARG A 374 27.91 11.80 -32.94
C ARG A 374 28.18 10.48 -32.20
N VAL A 375 27.74 10.40 -30.96
CA VAL A 375 27.86 9.20 -30.14
C VAL A 375 26.58 8.38 -30.30
N ASP A 376 26.69 7.23 -30.96
CA ASP A 376 25.61 6.25 -30.95
C ASP A 376 25.67 5.44 -29.64
N SER A 377 24.52 5.21 -29.06
CA SER A 377 24.35 4.49 -27.79
C SER A 377 24.87 3.07 -27.74
N THR A 378 25.30 2.54 -28.90
CA THR A 378 25.87 1.19 -29.03
C THR A 378 27.37 1.11 -28.75
N ASP A 379 28.08 2.26 -28.75
CA ASP A 379 29.53 2.28 -28.75
C ASP A 379 30.19 2.56 -27.39
N ILE A 380 29.38 2.94 -26.37
CA ILE A 380 29.90 3.30 -25.05
C ILE A 380 29.05 2.63 -23.96
N THR A 381 29.70 2.07 -22.94
CA THR A 381 29.00 1.50 -21.78
C THR A 381 28.41 2.63 -20.92
N TYR A 382 27.32 2.32 -20.19
CA TYR A 382 26.68 3.25 -19.24
C TYR A 382 27.67 3.88 -18.26
N GLU A 383 28.63 3.09 -17.75
CA GLU A 383 29.66 3.56 -16.82
C GLU A 383 30.63 4.55 -17.47
N GLN A 384 30.99 4.32 -18.71
CA GLN A 384 31.83 5.26 -19.48
C GLN A 384 31.09 6.57 -19.78
N MET A 385 29.80 6.50 -20.08
CA MET A 385 28.95 7.68 -20.29
C MET A 385 28.74 8.46 -19.00
N ARG A 386 28.51 7.78 -17.90
CA ARG A 386 28.38 8.42 -16.59
C ARG A 386 29.67 9.10 -16.15
N ASN A 387 30.82 8.47 -16.39
CA ASN A 387 32.13 9.06 -16.10
C ASN A 387 32.42 10.29 -16.99
N LEU A 388 32.02 10.25 -18.25
CA LEU A 388 32.11 11.42 -19.15
C LEU A 388 31.19 12.54 -18.67
N TRP A 389 29.96 12.23 -18.27
CA TRP A 389 28.98 13.16 -17.70
C TRP A 389 29.48 13.80 -16.41
N ASP A 390 29.92 12.98 -15.45
CA ASP A 390 30.44 13.45 -14.17
C ASP A 390 31.73 14.29 -14.35
N ASN A 391 32.54 13.96 -15.34
CA ASN A 391 33.72 14.75 -15.69
C ASN A 391 33.37 16.04 -16.43
N THR A 392 32.31 16.03 -17.25
CA THR A 392 31.79 17.24 -17.95
C THR A 392 31.22 18.24 -16.94
N ILE A 393 30.50 17.78 -15.93
CA ILE A 393 30.00 18.64 -14.84
C ILE A 393 31.15 19.24 -14.02
N ARG A 394 32.28 18.54 -13.85
CA ARG A 394 33.45 19.00 -13.12
C ARG A 394 34.37 19.92 -13.96
N LEU A 395 34.23 19.91 -15.26
CA LEU A 395 35.01 20.70 -16.22
C LEU A 395 34.26 21.95 -16.70
N GLU A 396 33.02 22.18 -16.24
CA GLU A 396 32.33 23.45 -16.50
C GLU A 396 33.07 24.57 -15.74
N SER A 397 34.05 25.19 -16.43
CA SER A 397 34.49 26.52 -16.03
C SER A 397 33.30 27.46 -16.12
N PRO A 398 33.14 28.38 -15.18
CA PRO A 398 32.07 29.36 -15.28
C PRO A 398 32.15 30.07 -16.64
N ILE A 399 31.03 30.15 -17.32
CA ILE A 399 30.97 30.70 -18.70
C ILE A 399 30.71 32.18 -18.75
N ILE A 400 30.22 32.74 -17.65
CA ILE A 400 29.94 34.17 -17.56
C ILE A 400 30.30 34.70 -16.16
N ASN A 401 30.79 35.93 -16.15
CA ASN A 401 30.95 36.73 -14.93
C ASN A 401 29.96 37.89 -14.97
N CYS A 402 29.14 38.00 -13.94
CA CYS A 402 28.16 39.07 -13.83
C CYS A 402 28.44 39.81 -12.51
N SER A 403 28.95 41.02 -12.63
CA SER A 403 29.26 41.90 -11.49
C SER A 403 30.21 41.27 -10.47
N GLY A 404 31.19 40.51 -10.95
CA GLY A 404 32.19 39.84 -10.08
C GLY A 404 31.82 38.47 -9.58
N ILE A 405 30.63 37.96 -9.96
CA ILE A 405 30.17 36.61 -9.61
C ILE A 405 30.18 35.74 -10.87
N GLU A 406 30.79 34.56 -10.77
CA GLU A 406 30.89 33.62 -11.87
C GLU A 406 29.71 32.63 -11.84
N PHE A 407 29.12 32.39 -13.05
CA PHE A 407 28.00 31.49 -13.23
C PHE A 407 28.28 30.48 -14.35
N TYR A 408 27.77 29.30 -14.20
CA TYR A 408 27.90 28.21 -15.14
C TYR A 408 26.80 28.23 -16.25
N SER A 409 25.76 29.02 -16.05
CA SER A 409 24.72 29.22 -17.04
C SER A 409 24.06 30.59 -16.94
N MET A 410 23.43 31.03 -18.01
CA MET A 410 22.63 32.28 -18.02
C MET A 410 21.35 32.12 -17.16
N GLU A 411 20.90 30.90 -16.94
CA GLU A 411 19.74 30.62 -16.10
C GLU A 411 20.09 30.81 -14.63
N ASP A 412 21.26 30.31 -14.19
CA ASP A 412 21.75 30.50 -12.83
C ASP A 412 21.97 31.98 -12.52
N ALA A 413 22.59 32.72 -13.45
CA ALA A 413 22.73 34.16 -13.31
C ALA A 413 21.37 34.87 -13.28
N GLY A 414 20.44 34.44 -14.14
CA GLY A 414 19.08 34.96 -14.16
C GLY A 414 18.35 34.77 -12.85
N ASN A 415 18.41 33.58 -12.29
CA ASN A 415 17.83 33.22 -11.00
C ASN A 415 18.44 34.06 -9.87
N HIS A 416 19.79 34.22 -9.87
CA HIS A 416 20.48 35.00 -8.86
C HIS A 416 20.07 36.48 -8.85
N PHE A 417 19.94 37.09 -10.05
CA PHE A 417 19.60 38.50 -10.19
C PHE A 417 18.09 38.75 -10.38
N GLY A 418 17.25 37.73 -10.33
CA GLY A 418 15.79 37.84 -10.50
C GLY A 418 15.35 38.31 -11.88
N ILE A 419 16.09 37.93 -12.93
CA ILE A 419 15.81 38.32 -14.33
C ILE A 419 15.81 37.08 -15.24
N SER A 420 15.19 37.18 -16.41
CA SER A 420 15.20 36.07 -17.37
C SER A 420 16.59 35.85 -18.00
N SER A 421 16.90 34.60 -18.39
CA SER A 421 18.13 34.23 -19.11
C SER A 421 18.35 35.10 -20.36
N GLU A 422 17.28 35.47 -21.07
CA GLU A 422 17.35 36.37 -22.21
C GLU A 422 17.81 37.77 -21.80
N ARG A 423 17.39 38.24 -20.63
CA ARG A 423 17.82 39.54 -20.10
C ARG A 423 19.26 39.51 -19.61
N VAL A 424 19.75 38.38 -19.12
CA VAL A 424 21.17 38.12 -18.85
C VAL A 424 21.98 38.24 -20.13
N ARG A 425 21.54 37.56 -21.20
CA ARG A 425 22.17 37.60 -22.53
C ARG A 425 22.23 39.02 -23.12
N GLN A 426 21.18 39.81 -22.96
CA GLN A 426 21.12 41.19 -23.40
C GLN A 426 22.10 42.09 -22.64
N LYS A 427 22.27 41.87 -21.34
CA LYS A 427 23.24 42.59 -20.51
C LYS A 427 24.68 42.25 -20.88
N LEU A 428 24.99 40.99 -21.13
CA LEU A 428 26.30 40.50 -21.59
C LEU A 428 26.71 41.08 -22.96
N LYS A 429 25.74 41.47 -23.80
CA LYS A 429 25.96 42.10 -25.11
C LYS A 429 25.96 43.63 -25.07
N SER A 430 25.75 44.21 -23.90
CA SER A 430 25.56 45.66 -23.76
C SER A 430 26.78 46.34 -23.19
N ASP A 431 27.33 47.30 -23.92
CA ASP A 431 28.47 48.15 -23.45
C ASP A 431 28.17 48.93 -22.15
N LYS A 432 26.90 49.02 -21.76
CA LYS A 432 26.46 49.63 -20.50
C LYS A 432 26.67 48.78 -19.27
N HIS A 433 27.00 47.52 -19.46
CA HIS A 433 27.22 46.50 -18.39
C HIS A 433 28.60 45.87 -18.58
N SER A 434 29.65 46.68 -18.54
CA SER A 434 31.04 46.26 -18.75
C SER A 434 31.55 45.28 -17.69
N ASP A 435 30.82 45.10 -16.58
CA ASP A 435 31.04 44.14 -15.49
C ASP A 435 30.32 42.79 -15.73
N TRP A 436 29.62 42.66 -16.86
CA TRP A 436 29.00 41.42 -17.31
C TRP A 436 29.71 40.92 -18.57
N ILE A 437 30.53 39.92 -18.42
CA ILE A 437 31.38 39.42 -19.51
C ILE A 437 31.24 37.91 -19.69
N TYR A 438 31.45 37.43 -20.89
CA TYR A 438 31.74 36.02 -21.12
C TYR A 438 33.17 35.75 -20.64
N LEU A 439 33.36 34.66 -19.95
CA LEU A 439 34.69 34.20 -19.58
C LEU A 439 35.26 33.43 -20.79
N GLU A 440 36.41 33.86 -21.27
CA GLU A 440 37.18 33.12 -22.27
C GLU A 440 37.81 31.90 -21.58
N ASN A 441 37.53 30.72 -22.11
CA ASN A 441 38.17 29.45 -21.71
C ASN A 441 39.48 29.27 -22.49
#